data_4dbe150cb150a96ecce231dab57db7d1
#
_entry.id   4dbe150cb150a96ecce231dab57db7d1
#
_cell.length_a   1.000
_cell.length_b   1.000
_cell.length_c   1.000
_cell.angle_alpha   90.00
_cell.angle_beta   90.00
_cell.angle_gamma   90.00
#
_symmetry.space_group_name_H-M   'P 1'
#
loop_
_entity.id
_entity.type
_entity.pdbx_description
1 polymer ?
#
loop_
_entity_poly.entity_id
_entity_poly.type
_entity_poly.pdbx_seq_one_letter_code
_entity_poly.pdbx_strand_id
1 'polypeptide(L)'
;MRVEDIKTRTKVLVGICVPLVLTVILGGVAITSIDSIATTGAQVDHTYKVLGQADSIVASAVDMETGMRGYLLAGQXGFLDPYTGGEKKTYASIAALQQTVNDNPGQVARLGEVEKVLREWQSNVTEPTIDLRRRIGDAKTMNDMASXVGEARGKKYFDKFRGQIQTFIDREAALLTTRRDDFAKAQEAVNSDFGLVNKTLGWVDHTNXVLATASSILANAVDMETGMRGFLLAGDDGFLEPYNNGKANFTTAIVALQETVNDNPAQVARLQEAEKTIADWNRLVTEPAIAKRKAVRRGIGTLGDIETMVNKKAGKKYFDAFRGLIADFSAAEAVLLIQRQADAATASXKXXXQS
;
A
#
# COMPACT_ATOMS: atom_id res chain seq x y z
N MET A 1 -2.91 -54.82 42.44
CA MET A 1 -2.64 -55.80 41.39
C MET A 1 -1.21 -55.57 40.92
N ARG A 2 -0.34 -56.52 41.07
CA ARG A 2 1.08 -56.37 40.71
C ARG A 2 1.25 -56.70 39.22
N VAL A 3 2.19 -56.07 38.56
CA VAL A 3 2.52 -56.30 37.14
C VAL A 3 2.79 -57.83 36.93
N GLU A 4 3.31 -58.53 37.95
CA GLU A 4 3.65 -59.91 37.85
C GLU A 4 2.41 -60.83 37.67
N ASP A 5 1.24 -60.38 38.10
CA ASP A 5 -0.02 -61.15 38.03
C ASP A 5 -0.70 -61.13 36.65
N ILE A 6 -0.19 -60.33 35.73
CA ILE A 6 -0.78 -60.13 34.39
C ILE A 6 -0.24 -61.23 33.47
N LYS A 7 -1.15 -61.92 32.74
CA LYS A 7 -0.77 -62.93 31.72
C LYS A 7 0.20 -62.35 30.68
N THR A 8 1.18 -63.16 30.30
CA THR A 8 2.24 -62.76 29.35
C THR A 8 1.62 -62.17 28.05
N ARG A 9 0.55 -62.81 27.57
CA ARG A 9 -0.14 -62.34 26.34
C ARG A 9 -0.63 -60.89 26.50
N THR A 10 -1.16 -60.52 27.66
CA THR A 10 -1.64 -59.17 27.95
C THR A 10 -0.46 -58.19 28.03
N LYS A 11 0.66 -58.63 28.64
CA LYS A 11 1.87 -57.78 28.74
C LYS A 11 2.39 -57.42 27.35
N VAL A 12 2.44 -58.41 26.43
CA VAL A 12 2.89 -58.22 25.06
C VAL A 12 1.94 -57.26 24.28
N LEU A 13 0.63 -57.52 24.43
CA LEU A 13 -0.39 -56.67 23.78
C LEU A 13 -0.28 -55.22 24.21
N VAL A 14 -0.18 -55.00 25.56
CA VAL A 14 -0.06 -53.63 26.09
C VAL A 14 1.26 -52.98 25.61
N GLY A 15 2.34 -53.81 25.61
CA GLY A 15 3.65 -53.32 25.16
C GLY A 15 3.69 -52.90 23.69
N ILE A 16 2.79 -53.40 22.85
CA ILE A 16 2.70 -53.04 21.42
C ILE A 16 1.63 -51.97 21.21
N CYS A 17 0.46 -52.14 21.83
CA CYS A 17 -0.68 -51.24 21.58
C CYS A 17 -0.48 -49.83 22.14
N VAL A 18 0.17 -49.72 23.33
CA VAL A 18 0.39 -48.40 23.93
C VAL A 18 1.29 -47.51 23.04
N PRO A 19 2.46 -47.97 22.60
CA PRO A 19 3.26 -47.15 21.69
C PRO A 19 2.52 -46.84 20.37
N LEU A 20 1.77 -47.80 19.83
CA LEU A 20 1.02 -47.59 18.60
C LEU A 20 -0.02 -46.48 18.76
N VAL A 21 -0.78 -46.52 19.86
CA VAL A 21 -1.80 -45.48 20.15
C VAL A 21 -1.13 -44.13 20.35
N LEU A 22 0.00 -44.10 21.08
CA LEU A 22 0.76 -42.87 21.26
C LEU A 22 1.26 -42.30 19.93
N THR A 23 1.72 -43.18 19.03
CA THR A 23 2.18 -42.75 17.70
C THR A 23 1.02 -42.12 16.91
N VAL A 24 -0.15 -42.74 16.95
CA VAL A 24 -1.36 -42.24 16.27
C VAL A 24 -1.77 -40.87 16.84
N ILE A 25 -1.74 -40.72 18.17
CA ILE A 25 -2.07 -39.46 18.84
C ILE A 25 -1.05 -38.39 18.44
N LEU A 26 0.23 -38.70 18.48
CA LEU A 26 1.29 -37.73 18.11
C LEU A 26 1.17 -37.32 16.64
N GLY A 27 0.89 -38.28 15.76
CA GLY A 27 0.66 -38.01 14.35
C GLY A 27 -0.53 -37.07 14.12
N GLY A 28 -1.61 -37.34 14.85
CA GLY A 28 -2.81 -36.48 14.79
C GLY A 28 -2.52 -35.06 15.27
N VAL A 29 -1.79 -34.92 16.38
CA VAL A 29 -1.40 -33.60 16.90
C VAL A 29 -0.50 -32.87 15.87
N ALA A 30 0.46 -33.58 15.27
CA ALA A 30 1.36 -33.00 14.29
C ALA A 30 0.59 -32.48 13.07
N ILE A 31 -0.35 -33.27 12.56
CA ILE A 31 -1.17 -32.89 11.38
C ILE A 31 -2.00 -31.64 11.72
N THR A 32 -2.67 -31.61 12.87
CA THR A 32 -3.50 -30.46 13.25
C THR A 32 -2.66 -29.21 13.47
N SER A 33 -1.42 -29.37 13.99
CA SER A 33 -0.51 -28.22 14.19
C SER A 33 -0.05 -27.64 12.85
N ILE A 34 0.31 -28.49 11.88
CA ILE A 34 0.69 -28.05 10.54
C ILE A 34 -0.49 -27.32 9.87
N ASP A 35 -1.69 -27.90 9.98
CA ASP A 35 -2.89 -27.34 9.40
C ASP A 35 -3.18 -25.94 10.00
N SER A 36 -3.00 -25.81 11.32
CA SER A 36 -3.17 -24.55 12.03
C SER A 36 -2.18 -23.49 11.54
N ILE A 37 -0.90 -23.86 11.36
CA ILE A 37 0.12 -22.95 10.83
C ILE A 37 -0.27 -22.51 9.41
N ALA A 38 -0.65 -23.47 8.56
CA ALA A 38 -1.02 -23.18 7.17
C ALA A 38 -2.23 -22.23 7.11
N THR A 39 -3.25 -22.51 7.94
CA THR A 39 -4.48 -21.70 7.97
C THR A 39 -4.21 -20.29 8.48
N THR A 40 -3.49 -20.15 9.59
CA THR A 40 -3.20 -18.82 10.17
C THR A 40 -2.25 -18.03 9.27
N GLY A 41 -1.29 -18.70 8.63
CA GLY A 41 -0.41 -18.08 7.65
C GLY A 41 -1.18 -17.55 6.44
N ALA A 42 -2.14 -18.34 5.95
CA ALA A 42 -3.01 -17.92 4.82
C ALA A 42 -3.87 -16.71 5.21
N GLN A 43 -4.33 -16.64 6.46
CA GLN A 43 -5.08 -15.47 6.94
C GLN A 43 -4.23 -14.21 6.98
N VAL A 44 -2.97 -14.34 7.41
CA VAL A 44 -2.02 -13.22 7.41
C VAL A 44 -1.78 -12.74 5.97
N ASP A 45 -1.53 -13.68 5.05
CA ASP A 45 -1.30 -13.39 3.64
C ASP A 45 -2.52 -12.69 3.01
N HIS A 46 -3.72 -13.19 3.31
CA HIS A 46 -4.97 -12.59 2.86
C HIS A 46 -5.09 -11.13 3.32
N THR A 47 -4.76 -10.87 4.60
CA THR A 47 -4.88 -9.52 5.16
C THR A 47 -3.88 -8.56 4.49
N TYR A 48 -2.65 -9.01 4.23
CA TYR A 48 -1.69 -8.20 3.47
C TYR A 48 -2.22 -7.88 2.06
N LYS A 49 -2.86 -8.86 1.41
CA LYS A 49 -3.47 -8.64 0.09
C LYS A 49 -4.55 -7.55 0.17
N VAL A 50 -5.41 -7.62 1.18
CA VAL A 50 -6.48 -6.63 1.40
C VAL A 50 -5.87 -5.23 1.62
N LEU A 51 -4.84 -5.14 2.49
CA LEU A 51 -4.16 -3.87 2.77
C LEU A 51 -3.52 -3.30 1.49
N GLY A 52 -2.88 -4.16 0.68
CA GLY A 52 -2.29 -3.74 -0.60
C GLY A 52 -3.33 -3.22 -1.57
N GLN A 53 -4.49 -3.87 -1.65
CA GLN A 53 -5.60 -3.41 -2.48
C GLN A 53 -6.15 -2.06 -2.00
N ALA A 54 -6.25 -1.87 -0.68
CA ALA A 54 -6.69 -0.59 -0.11
C ALA A 54 -5.69 0.53 -0.44
N ASP A 55 -4.40 0.26 -0.31
CA ASP A 55 -3.35 1.22 -0.68
C ASP A 55 -3.44 1.60 -2.16
N SER A 56 -3.75 0.64 -3.03
CA SER A 56 -3.93 0.88 -4.47
C SER A 56 -5.12 1.81 -4.74
N ILE A 57 -6.20 1.69 -3.97
CA ILE A 57 -7.35 2.60 -4.07
C ILE A 57 -6.91 4.03 -3.72
N VAL A 58 -6.19 4.18 -2.60
CA VAL A 58 -5.67 5.50 -2.19
C VAL A 58 -4.78 6.09 -3.28
N ALA A 59 -3.83 5.28 -3.78
CA ALA A 59 -2.88 5.75 -4.80
C ALA A 59 -3.59 6.22 -6.07
N SER A 60 -4.57 5.46 -6.56
CA SER A 60 -5.28 5.83 -7.79
C SER A 60 -6.19 7.05 -7.58
N ALA A 61 -6.80 7.20 -6.41
CA ALA A 61 -7.59 8.39 -6.08
C ALA A 61 -6.71 9.64 -6.00
N VAL A 62 -5.52 9.51 -5.39
CA VAL A 62 -4.53 10.61 -5.32
C VAL A 62 -4.02 10.95 -6.72
N ASP A 63 -3.85 9.96 -7.61
CA ASP A 63 -3.51 10.22 -9.02
C ASP A 63 -4.58 11.07 -9.70
N MET A 64 -5.87 10.82 -9.39
CA MET A 64 -6.94 11.67 -9.91
C MET A 64 -6.76 13.12 -9.45
N GLU A 65 -6.54 13.33 -8.15
CA GLU A 65 -6.36 14.67 -7.60
C GLU A 65 -5.13 15.35 -8.21
N THR A 66 -4.03 14.63 -8.29
CA THR A 66 -2.76 15.14 -8.83
C THR A 66 -2.91 15.51 -10.30
N GLY A 67 -3.55 14.67 -11.09
CA GLY A 67 -3.80 14.92 -12.52
C GLY A 67 -4.69 16.13 -12.71
N MET A 68 -5.78 16.21 -11.95
CA MET A 68 -6.66 17.38 -12.01
C MET A 68 -5.87 18.66 -11.71
N ARG A 69 -5.14 18.68 -10.59
CA ARG A 69 -4.36 19.86 -10.19
C ARG A 69 -3.32 20.24 -11.24
N GLY A 70 -2.67 19.23 -11.83
CA GLY A 70 -1.72 19.49 -12.92
C GLY A 70 -2.38 20.15 -14.12
N TYR A 71 -3.56 19.65 -14.50
CA TYR A 71 -4.33 20.24 -15.60
C TYR A 71 -4.76 21.67 -15.28
N LEU A 72 -5.25 21.93 -14.07
CA LEU A 72 -5.67 23.27 -13.68
C LEU A 72 -4.50 24.27 -13.79
N LEU A 73 -3.29 23.83 -13.44
CA LEU A 73 -2.09 24.67 -13.57
C LEU A 73 -1.68 24.86 -15.02
N ALA A 74 -1.60 23.77 -15.79
CA ALA A 74 -0.97 23.76 -17.12
C ALA A 74 -1.93 24.07 -18.26
N GLY A 75 -3.19 23.68 -18.14
CA GLY A 75 -4.16 23.83 -19.23
C GLY A 75 -3.96 22.88 -20.39
N GLN A 76 -3.10 21.90 -20.27
CA GLN A 76 -2.82 20.93 -21.35
C GLN A 76 -3.49 19.59 -21.07
N UNK A 77 -4.18 19.12 -21.81
CA UNK A 77 -4.92 17.97 -21.73
C UNK A 77 -4.21 16.80 -21.25
N GLY A 78 -2.91 16.61 -21.73
CA GLY A 78 -2.12 15.47 -21.26
C GLY A 78 -1.98 15.38 -19.75
N PHE A 79 -2.09 16.48 -19.03
CA PHE A 79 -2.04 16.46 -17.57
C PHE A 79 -3.26 15.77 -16.96
N LEU A 80 -4.35 15.58 -17.72
CA LEU A 80 -5.53 14.85 -17.26
C LEU A 80 -5.39 13.32 -17.34
N ASP A 81 -4.33 12.81 -17.97
CA ASP A 81 -4.16 11.36 -18.10
C ASP A 81 -4.20 10.65 -16.74
N PRO A 82 -3.50 11.13 -15.68
CA PRO A 82 -3.62 10.48 -14.37
C PRO A 82 -5.03 10.57 -13.77
N TYR A 83 -5.78 11.64 -14.06
CA TYR A 83 -7.17 11.75 -13.60
C TYR A 83 -8.04 10.69 -14.27
N THR A 84 -7.97 10.58 -15.58
CA THR A 84 -8.79 9.65 -16.35
C THR A 84 -8.43 8.19 -16.02
N GLY A 85 -7.14 7.87 -15.99
CA GLY A 85 -6.66 6.54 -15.64
C GLY A 85 -6.95 6.20 -14.19
N GLY A 86 -6.76 7.16 -13.31
CA GLY A 86 -7.03 7.00 -11.87
C GLY A 86 -8.50 6.75 -11.59
N GLU A 87 -9.39 7.46 -12.29
CA GLU A 87 -10.84 7.28 -12.15
C GLU A 87 -11.23 5.83 -12.41
N LYS A 88 -10.83 5.32 -13.58
CA LYS A 88 -11.13 3.96 -13.99
C LYS A 88 -10.58 2.94 -13.00
N LYS A 89 -9.32 3.11 -12.62
CA LYS A 89 -8.62 2.21 -11.69
C LYS A 89 -9.25 2.25 -10.29
N THR A 90 -9.59 3.44 -9.80
CA THR A 90 -10.15 3.61 -8.45
C THR A 90 -11.45 2.83 -8.28
N TYR A 91 -12.39 3.02 -9.19
CA TYR A 91 -13.70 2.37 -9.05
C TYR A 91 -13.60 0.85 -9.30
N ALA A 92 -12.76 0.43 -10.25
CA ALA A 92 -12.51 -1.01 -10.46
C ALA A 92 -11.86 -1.64 -9.23
N SER A 93 -10.91 -0.95 -8.60
CA SER A 93 -10.22 -1.45 -7.41
C SER A 93 -11.15 -1.53 -6.20
N ILE A 94 -12.06 -0.56 -6.03
CA ILE A 94 -13.06 -0.61 -4.96
C ILE A 94 -13.96 -1.84 -5.14
N ALA A 95 -14.46 -2.07 -6.37
CA ALA A 95 -15.31 -3.23 -6.65
C ALA A 95 -14.56 -4.55 -6.41
N ALA A 96 -13.32 -4.62 -6.84
CA ALA A 96 -12.48 -5.82 -6.61
C ALA A 96 -12.23 -6.06 -5.13
N LEU A 97 -11.96 -5.01 -4.35
CA LEU A 97 -11.73 -5.16 -2.92
C LEU A 97 -13.00 -5.58 -2.19
N GLN A 98 -14.16 -5.05 -2.60
CA GLN A 98 -15.45 -5.49 -2.02
C GLN A 98 -15.64 -7.01 -2.20
N GLN A 99 -15.22 -7.56 -3.36
CA GLN A 99 -15.25 -9.01 -3.59
C GLN A 99 -14.25 -9.73 -2.67
N THR A 100 -13.06 -9.20 -2.51
CA THR A 100 -12.01 -9.81 -1.69
C THR A 100 -12.43 -9.91 -0.22
N VAL A 101 -13.17 -8.91 0.28
CA VAL A 101 -13.62 -8.86 1.69
C VAL A 101 -15.12 -9.18 1.83
N ASN A 102 -15.69 -9.94 0.90
CA ASN A 102 -17.15 -10.18 0.87
C ASN A 102 -17.65 -10.95 2.09
N ASP A 103 -16.75 -11.61 2.82
CA ASP A 103 -17.05 -12.30 4.08
C ASP A 103 -17.18 -11.33 5.27
N ASN A 104 -16.90 -10.04 5.05
CA ASN A 104 -16.96 -9.01 6.09
C ASN A 104 -17.89 -7.88 5.64
N PRO A 105 -19.21 -8.00 5.92
CA PRO A 105 -20.18 -7.00 5.46
C PRO A 105 -19.88 -5.57 5.92
N GLY A 106 -19.28 -5.40 7.10
CA GLY A 106 -18.89 -4.09 7.61
C GLY A 106 -17.85 -3.42 6.71
N GLN A 107 -16.87 -4.19 6.25
CA GLN A 107 -15.84 -3.67 5.35
C GLN A 107 -16.42 -3.38 3.95
N VAL A 108 -17.32 -4.24 3.46
CA VAL A 108 -18.01 -4.00 2.17
C VAL A 108 -18.78 -2.66 2.24
N ALA A 109 -19.49 -2.42 3.34
CA ALA A 109 -20.25 -1.18 3.52
C ALA A 109 -19.32 0.05 3.58
N ARG A 110 -18.18 -0.06 4.26
CA ARG A 110 -17.20 1.04 4.33
C ARG A 110 -16.68 1.40 2.93
N LEU A 111 -16.40 0.41 2.10
CA LEU A 111 -15.95 0.64 0.72
C LEU A 111 -17.04 1.30 -0.13
N GLY A 112 -18.31 0.95 0.11
CA GLY A 112 -19.44 1.62 -0.53
C GLY A 112 -19.51 3.11 -0.18
N GLU A 113 -19.24 3.45 1.07
CA GLU A 113 -19.19 4.85 1.52
C GLU A 113 -18.00 5.59 0.90
N VAL A 114 -16.86 4.91 0.76
CA VAL A 114 -15.68 5.47 0.09
C VAL A 114 -16.03 5.83 -1.36
N GLU A 115 -16.67 4.91 -2.09
CA GLU A 115 -17.09 5.14 -3.48
C GLU A 115 -18.04 6.34 -3.57
N LYS A 116 -19.02 6.41 -2.68
CA LYS A 116 -19.99 7.51 -2.63
C LYS A 116 -19.30 8.87 -2.49
N VAL A 117 -18.38 8.98 -1.53
CA VAL A 117 -17.65 10.23 -1.28
C VAL A 117 -16.82 10.64 -2.50
N LEU A 118 -16.16 9.69 -3.15
CA LEU A 118 -15.36 9.98 -4.34
C LEU A 118 -16.24 10.45 -5.51
N ARG A 119 -17.41 9.83 -5.70
CA ARG A 119 -18.34 10.26 -6.75
C ARG A 119 -18.91 11.65 -6.48
N GLU A 120 -19.20 11.97 -5.21
CA GLU A 120 -19.63 13.31 -4.83
C GLU A 120 -18.52 14.34 -5.09
N TRP A 121 -17.28 13.98 -4.75
CA TRP A 121 -16.13 14.83 -5.05
C TRP A 121 -16.01 15.10 -6.55
N GLN A 122 -16.15 14.05 -7.38
CA GLN A 122 -16.10 14.23 -8.83
C GLN A 122 -17.19 15.17 -9.34
N SER A 123 -18.45 14.89 -8.98
CA SER A 123 -19.59 15.64 -9.52
C SER A 123 -19.65 17.08 -9.02
N ASN A 124 -19.22 17.31 -7.79
CA ASN A 124 -19.37 18.63 -7.15
C ASN A 124 -18.09 19.48 -7.25
N VAL A 125 -16.95 18.88 -7.48
CA VAL A 125 -15.67 19.60 -7.45
C VAL A 125 -14.84 19.37 -8.71
N THR A 126 -14.40 18.12 -8.99
CA THR A 126 -13.38 17.94 -10.03
C THR A 126 -13.92 18.20 -11.44
N GLU A 127 -15.07 17.65 -11.77
CA GLU A 127 -15.65 17.83 -13.10
C GLU A 127 -16.00 19.31 -13.38
N PRO A 128 -16.69 20.03 -12.47
CA PRO A 128 -16.94 21.45 -12.68
C PRO A 128 -15.65 22.27 -12.80
N THR A 129 -14.63 21.94 -12.01
CA THR A 129 -13.37 22.70 -12.01
C THR A 129 -12.58 22.46 -13.31
N ILE A 130 -12.53 21.20 -13.77
CA ILE A 130 -11.90 20.84 -15.03
C ILE A 130 -12.61 21.56 -16.19
N ASP A 131 -13.94 21.54 -16.17
CA ASP A 131 -14.73 22.20 -17.20
C ASP A 131 -14.49 23.71 -17.21
N LEU A 132 -14.42 24.33 -16.03
CA LEU A 132 -14.09 25.74 -15.91
C LEU A 132 -12.72 26.05 -16.56
N ARG A 133 -11.70 25.22 -16.26
CA ARG A 133 -10.36 25.42 -16.84
C ARG A 133 -10.39 25.30 -18.36
N ARG A 134 -11.17 24.36 -18.90
CA ARG A 134 -11.34 24.22 -20.37
C ARG A 134 -11.91 25.50 -20.99
N ARG A 135 -12.91 26.09 -20.33
CA ARG A 135 -13.57 27.30 -20.83
C ARG A 135 -12.69 28.54 -20.70
N ILE A 136 -11.83 28.59 -19.71
CA ILE A 136 -10.92 29.69 -19.47
C ILE A 136 -9.85 29.78 -20.58
N GLY A 137 -9.35 28.65 -21.05
CA GLY A 137 -8.24 28.64 -22.00
C GLY A 137 -6.98 29.21 -21.38
N ASP A 138 -6.37 30.18 -22.03
CA ASP A 138 -5.02 30.62 -21.67
C ASP A 138 -5.01 31.84 -20.77
N ALA A 139 -5.18 31.68 -19.52
CA ALA A 139 -4.50 32.59 -18.58
C ALA A 139 -5.20 33.84 -18.06
N LYS A 140 -6.25 34.34 -18.67
CA LYS A 140 -6.81 35.60 -18.15
C LYS A 140 -7.38 35.48 -16.76
N THR A 141 -7.71 34.27 -16.35
CA THR A 141 -8.46 34.04 -15.13
C THR A 141 -7.82 32.98 -14.21
N MET A 142 -6.51 32.81 -14.31
CA MET A 142 -5.81 31.92 -13.37
C MET A 142 -5.98 32.37 -11.91
N ASN A 143 -6.20 33.66 -11.69
CA ASN A 143 -6.52 34.15 -10.34
C ASN A 143 -7.88 33.63 -9.88
N ASP A 144 -8.86 33.52 -10.79
CA ASP A 144 -10.16 32.92 -10.47
C ASP A 144 -10.00 31.43 -10.16
N MET A 145 -9.15 30.75 -10.93
CA MET A 145 -8.82 29.35 -10.69
C MET A 145 -8.17 29.19 -9.31
N ALA A 146 -7.23 30.07 -8.96
CA ALA A 146 -6.58 30.07 -7.65
C ALA A 146 -7.60 30.27 -6.51
N SER A 147 -8.53 31.18 -6.72
CA SER A 147 -9.65 31.39 -5.77
C SER A 147 -10.49 30.13 -5.56
N UNK A 148 -10.71 29.57 -6.56
CA UNK A 148 -11.50 28.46 -6.55
C UNK A 148 -10.96 27.35 -5.81
N VAL A 149 -9.77 27.12 -6.06
CA VAL A 149 -9.02 26.08 -5.34
C VAL A 149 -8.84 26.47 -3.87
N GLY A 150 -8.58 27.74 -3.63
CA GLY A 150 -8.37 28.26 -2.26
C GLY A 150 -9.57 28.10 -1.34
N GLU A 151 -10.78 27.91 -1.89
CA GLU A 151 -11.97 27.63 -1.07
C GLU A 151 -11.91 26.25 -0.40
N ALA A 152 -10.98 25.41 -0.86
CA ALA A 152 -10.70 24.10 -0.26
C ALA A 152 -11.89 23.14 -0.27
N ARG A 153 -12.84 23.31 -1.18
CA ARG A 153 -14.02 22.43 -1.27
C ARG A 153 -13.59 21.00 -1.60
N GLY A 154 -12.65 20.86 -2.55
CA GLY A 154 -12.10 19.55 -2.91
C GLY A 154 -11.39 18.88 -1.75
N LYS A 155 -10.64 19.67 -0.96
CA LYS A 155 -9.93 19.18 0.21
C LYS A 155 -10.90 18.54 1.21
N LYS A 156 -12.05 19.17 1.44
CA LYS A 156 -13.07 18.64 2.36
C LYS A 156 -13.50 17.22 1.97
N TYR A 157 -13.81 17.00 0.69
CA TYR A 157 -14.20 15.68 0.20
C TYR A 157 -13.04 14.68 0.26
N PHE A 158 -11.86 15.11 -0.15
CA PHE A 158 -10.70 14.23 -0.18
C PHE A 158 -10.24 13.84 1.23
N ASP A 159 -10.29 14.77 2.18
CA ASP A 159 -10.01 14.46 3.60
C ASP A 159 -11.02 13.45 4.14
N LYS A 160 -12.31 13.59 3.77
CA LYS A 160 -13.34 12.64 4.16
C LYS A 160 -13.06 11.26 3.57
N PHE A 161 -12.70 11.18 2.27
CA PHE A 161 -12.28 9.95 1.61
C PHE A 161 -11.10 9.31 2.36
N ARG A 162 -10.06 10.09 2.65
CA ARG A 162 -8.87 9.60 3.36
C ARG A 162 -9.24 9.04 4.74
N GLY A 163 -10.12 9.73 5.44
CA GLY A 163 -10.60 9.28 6.77
C GLY A 163 -11.32 7.94 6.68
N GLN A 164 -12.19 7.78 5.69
CA GLN A 164 -12.96 6.55 5.51
C GLN A 164 -12.08 5.38 5.11
N ILE A 165 -11.17 5.58 4.16
CA ILE A 165 -10.25 4.52 3.74
C ILE A 165 -9.26 4.19 4.87
N GLN A 166 -8.86 5.20 5.66
CA GLN A 166 -7.98 4.95 6.81
C GLN A 166 -8.68 4.09 7.86
N THR A 167 -9.97 4.33 8.10
CA THR A 167 -10.78 3.50 9.01
C THR A 167 -10.80 2.04 8.51
N PHE A 168 -10.98 1.84 7.21
CA PHE A 168 -10.91 0.51 6.59
C PHE A 168 -9.54 -0.13 6.85
N ILE A 169 -8.47 0.61 6.56
CA ILE A 169 -7.08 0.12 6.73
C ILE A 169 -6.80 -0.20 8.20
N ASP A 170 -7.24 0.66 9.14
CA ASP A 170 -7.03 0.45 10.58
C ASP A 170 -7.71 -0.85 11.06
N ARG A 171 -8.93 -1.13 10.53
CA ARG A 171 -9.63 -2.37 10.87
C ARG A 171 -8.88 -3.59 10.33
N GLU A 172 -8.35 -3.51 9.12
CA GLU A 172 -7.55 -4.59 8.54
C GLU A 172 -6.21 -4.75 9.28
N ALA A 173 -5.58 -3.65 9.68
CA ALA A 173 -4.33 -3.68 10.44
C ALA A 173 -4.54 -4.35 11.81
N ALA A 174 -5.68 -4.09 12.46
CA ALA A 174 -6.03 -4.76 13.72
C ALA A 174 -6.21 -6.27 13.51
N LEU A 175 -6.89 -6.66 12.41
CA LEU A 175 -7.03 -8.08 12.03
C LEU A 175 -5.66 -8.70 11.77
N LEU A 176 -4.78 -7.99 11.07
CA LEU A 176 -3.43 -8.47 10.79
C LEU A 176 -2.66 -8.76 12.09
N THR A 177 -2.74 -7.85 13.07
CA THR A 177 -2.10 -8.04 14.37
C THR A 177 -2.59 -9.34 15.02
N THR A 178 -3.92 -9.54 15.06
CA THR A 178 -4.52 -10.76 15.64
C THR A 178 -4.05 -12.00 14.89
N ARG A 179 -4.08 -11.95 13.54
CA ARG A 179 -3.71 -13.09 12.70
C ARG A 179 -2.22 -13.44 12.82
N ARG A 180 -1.36 -12.42 12.99
CA ARG A 180 0.08 -12.65 13.20
C ARG A 180 0.34 -13.28 14.56
N ASP A 181 -0.40 -12.87 15.61
CA ASP A 181 -0.32 -13.50 16.93
C ASP A 181 -0.76 -14.98 16.86
N ASP A 182 -1.86 -15.26 16.16
CA ASP A 182 -2.36 -16.62 15.96
C ASP A 182 -1.34 -17.47 15.21
N PHE A 183 -0.73 -16.91 14.16
CA PHE A 183 0.31 -17.57 13.39
C PHE A 183 1.53 -17.88 14.28
N ALA A 184 1.97 -16.90 15.08
CA ALA A 184 3.11 -17.10 16.00
C ALA A 184 2.83 -18.20 17.02
N LYS A 185 1.62 -18.21 17.58
CA LYS A 185 1.20 -19.28 18.53
C LYS A 185 1.19 -20.65 17.85
N ALA A 186 0.70 -20.71 16.60
CA ALA A 186 0.69 -21.96 15.85
C ALA A 186 2.12 -22.45 15.59
N GLN A 187 3.04 -21.53 15.28
CA GLN A 187 4.46 -21.86 15.09
C GLN A 187 5.10 -22.39 16.37
N GLU A 188 4.78 -21.78 17.52
CA GLU A 188 5.33 -22.20 18.82
C GLU A 188 4.86 -23.61 19.20
N ALA A 189 3.66 -24.00 18.75
CA ALA A 189 3.09 -25.32 19.04
C ALA A 189 3.76 -26.44 18.24
N VAL A 190 4.61 -26.12 17.26
CA VAL A 190 5.20 -27.09 16.34
C VAL A 190 6.64 -27.40 16.78
N ASN A 191 7.00 -28.66 16.75
CA ASN A 191 8.34 -29.15 17.07
C ASN A 191 9.39 -28.67 16.07
N SER A 192 10.65 -28.72 16.50
CA SER A 192 11.81 -28.37 15.67
C SER A 192 11.86 -29.10 14.32
N ASP A 193 11.23 -30.26 14.24
CA ASP A 193 11.18 -31.05 13.00
C ASP A 193 10.40 -30.37 11.87
N PHE A 194 9.57 -29.38 12.20
CA PHE A 194 8.78 -28.61 11.22
C PHE A 194 9.41 -27.24 10.91
N GLY A 195 10.69 -27.08 11.23
CA GLY A 195 11.40 -25.81 11.03
C GLY A 195 11.33 -25.27 9.59
N LEU A 196 11.30 -26.17 8.59
CA LEU A 196 11.21 -25.72 7.19
C LEU A 196 9.87 -25.06 6.88
N VAL A 197 8.77 -25.59 7.44
CA VAL A 197 7.42 -24.99 7.25
C VAL A 197 7.41 -23.59 7.87
N ASN A 198 7.89 -23.47 9.10
CA ASN A 198 7.94 -22.19 9.81
C ASN A 198 8.79 -21.16 9.04
N LYS A 199 9.96 -21.59 8.55
CA LYS A 199 10.88 -20.72 7.83
C LYS A 199 10.26 -20.21 6.52
N THR A 200 9.61 -21.10 5.75
CA THR A 200 9.04 -20.71 4.44
C THR A 200 7.85 -19.77 4.62
N LEU A 201 7.01 -19.99 5.63
CA LEU A 201 5.88 -19.10 5.93
C LEU A 201 6.37 -17.75 6.45
N GLY A 202 7.46 -17.73 7.22
CA GLY A 202 8.12 -16.50 7.68
C GLY A 202 8.59 -15.64 6.51
N TRP A 203 9.10 -16.27 5.45
CA TRP A 203 9.52 -15.54 4.26
C TRP A 203 8.34 -14.94 3.50
N VAL A 204 7.18 -15.60 3.49
CA VAL A 204 5.94 -15.05 2.90
C VAL A 204 5.53 -13.79 3.65
N ASP A 205 5.49 -13.86 4.99
CA ASP A 205 5.13 -12.69 5.82
C ASP A 205 6.11 -11.53 5.60
N HIS A 206 7.41 -11.83 5.55
CA HIS A 206 8.45 -10.83 5.29
C HIS A 206 8.20 -10.12 3.95
N THR A 207 7.93 -10.87 2.89
CA THR A 207 7.75 -10.31 1.56
C THR A 207 6.50 -9.43 1.50
N ASN A 208 5.46 -9.84 2.17
CA ASN A 208 4.26 -8.99 2.28
C ASN A 208 4.55 -7.64 2.96
N UNK A 209 5.33 -7.64 3.78
CA UNK A 209 5.73 -6.58 4.44
C UNK A 209 6.48 -5.65 3.70
N VAL A 210 7.35 -6.15 3.00
CA VAL A 210 8.18 -5.39 2.08
C VAL A 210 7.31 -4.71 1.01
N LEU A 211 6.40 -5.46 0.41
CA LEU A 211 5.48 -4.93 -0.60
C LEU A 211 4.61 -3.80 -0.02
N ALA A 212 4.10 -3.96 1.19
CA ALA A 212 3.28 -2.94 1.85
C ALA A 212 4.09 -1.66 2.09
N THR A 213 5.33 -1.79 2.52
CA THR A 213 6.22 -0.64 2.76
C THR A 213 6.55 0.07 1.44
N ALA A 214 6.79 -0.68 0.37
CA ALA A 214 7.04 -0.09 -0.96
C ALA A 214 5.83 0.75 -1.43
N SER A 215 4.61 0.24 -1.24
CA SER A 215 3.38 0.98 -1.55
C SER A 215 3.28 2.28 -0.74
N SER A 216 3.65 2.24 0.53
CA SER A 216 3.66 3.41 1.41
C SER A 216 4.68 4.46 0.93
N ILE A 217 5.85 4.02 0.47
CA ILE A 217 6.89 4.91 -0.06
C ILE A 217 6.35 5.65 -1.30
N LEU A 218 5.70 4.91 -2.22
CA LEU A 218 5.07 5.52 -3.40
C LEU A 218 3.99 6.52 -2.98
N ALA A 219 3.11 6.15 -2.06
CA ALA A 219 2.03 7.02 -1.59
C ALA A 219 2.57 8.32 -0.98
N ASN A 220 3.64 8.25 -0.19
CA ASN A 220 4.26 9.44 0.40
C ASN A 220 4.81 10.39 -0.66
N ALA A 221 5.44 9.84 -1.69
CA ALA A 221 5.97 10.66 -2.80
C ALA A 221 4.83 11.34 -3.58
N VAL A 222 3.74 10.61 -3.84
CA VAL A 222 2.57 11.16 -4.53
C VAL A 222 1.91 12.25 -3.67
N ASP A 223 1.86 12.08 -2.35
CA ASP A 223 1.35 13.12 -1.44
C ASP A 223 2.21 14.40 -1.53
N MET A 224 3.53 14.24 -1.67
CA MET A 224 4.42 15.40 -1.88
C MET A 224 4.04 16.14 -3.16
N GLU A 225 3.86 15.40 -4.27
CA GLU A 225 3.50 16.01 -5.56
C GLU A 225 2.14 16.70 -5.48
N THR A 226 1.16 16.04 -4.90
CA THR A 226 -0.20 16.56 -4.77
C THR A 226 -0.24 17.82 -3.91
N GLY A 227 0.46 17.80 -2.78
CA GLY A 227 0.55 18.95 -1.88
C GLY A 227 1.22 20.14 -2.57
N MET A 228 2.35 19.90 -3.23
CA MET A 228 3.04 20.95 -3.97
C MET A 228 2.10 21.57 -5.03
N ARG A 229 1.44 20.76 -5.85
CA ARG A 229 0.54 21.25 -6.88
C ARG A 229 -0.63 22.05 -6.30
N GLY A 230 -1.18 21.60 -5.18
CA GLY A 230 -2.22 22.34 -4.47
C GLY A 230 -1.73 23.71 -4.01
N PHE A 231 -0.52 23.77 -3.46
CA PHE A 231 0.09 25.04 -3.05
C PHE A 231 0.33 25.96 -4.25
N LEU A 232 0.84 25.41 -5.37
CA LEU A 232 1.07 26.23 -6.57
C LEU A 232 -0.22 26.87 -7.08
N LEU A 233 -1.34 26.16 -6.97
CA LEU A 233 -2.65 26.69 -7.34
C LEU A 233 -3.15 27.74 -6.35
N ALA A 234 -3.21 27.40 -5.08
CA ALA A 234 -3.90 28.18 -4.06
C ALA A 234 -3.02 29.28 -3.43
N GLY A 235 -1.72 29.01 -3.27
CA GLY A 235 -0.83 29.92 -2.55
C GLY A 235 -1.02 29.90 -1.05
N ASP A 236 -1.80 28.97 -0.53
CA ASP A 236 -2.11 28.84 0.89
C ASP A 236 -1.21 27.76 1.49
N ASP A 237 -0.48 28.12 2.57
CA ASP A 237 0.49 27.24 3.21
C ASP A 237 -0.11 25.93 3.71
N GLY A 238 -1.42 25.90 4.03
CA GLY A 238 -2.10 24.66 4.42
C GLY A 238 -2.01 23.56 3.39
N PHE A 239 -1.90 23.92 2.10
CA PHE A 239 -1.72 22.92 1.03
C PHE A 239 -0.35 22.28 1.03
N LEU A 240 0.64 22.86 1.75
CA LEU A 240 1.99 22.25 1.86
C LEU A 240 2.06 21.16 2.94
N GLU A 241 1.03 20.99 3.77
CA GLU A 241 1.05 19.96 4.82
C GLU A 241 1.31 18.56 4.24
N PRO A 242 0.58 18.10 3.18
CA PRO A 242 0.90 16.78 2.61
C PRO A 242 2.32 16.70 2.02
N TYR A 243 2.83 17.80 1.47
CA TYR A 243 4.21 17.83 0.95
C TYR A 243 5.21 17.61 2.09
N ASN A 244 5.07 18.36 3.18
CA ASN A 244 6.00 18.30 4.31
C ASN A 244 5.93 16.93 5.01
N ASN A 245 4.72 16.44 5.26
CA ASN A 245 4.50 15.14 5.92
C ASN A 245 4.98 13.99 5.03
N GLY A 246 4.66 14.07 3.73
CA GLY A 246 5.09 13.07 2.75
C GLY A 246 6.61 12.98 2.67
N LYS A 247 7.29 14.14 2.68
CA LYS A 247 8.76 14.18 2.63
C LYS A 247 9.38 13.50 3.85
N ALA A 248 8.90 13.81 5.04
CA ALA A 248 9.40 13.21 6.28
C ALA A 248 9.14 11.69 6.29
N ASN A 249 7.93 11.29 5.96
CA ASN A 249 7.54 9.87 5.95
C ASN A 249 8.29 9.08 4.89
N PHE A 250 8.48 9.67 3.70
CA PHE A 250 9.24 9.05 2.61
C PHE A 250 10.67 8.74 3.06
N THR A 251 11.35 9.75 3.64
CA THR A 251 12.75 9.60 4.06
C THR A 251 12.89 8.47 5.09
N THR A 252 12.02 8.45 6.08
CA THR A 252 12.05 7.41 7.12
C THR A 252 11.78 6.04 6.52
N ALA A 253 10.76 5.93 5.68
CA ALA A 253 10.32 4.63 5.15
C ALA A 253 11.33 4.02 4.18
N ILE A 254 11.93 4.84 3.30
CA ILE A 254 12.84 4.27 2.29
C ILE A 254 14.16 3.78 2.92
N VAL A 255 14.64 4.48 3.95
CA VAL A 255 15.83 4.04 4.68
C VAL A 255 15.54 2.74 5.45
N ALA A 256 14.39 2.68 6.12
CA ALA A 256 13.98 1.48 6.85
C ALA A 256 13.82 0.28 5.91
N LEU A 257 13.27 0.50 4.71
CA LEU A 257 13.10 -0.59 3.75
C LEU A 257 14.45 -1.08 3.21
N GLN A 258 15.41 -0.19 2.97
CA GLN A 258 16.77 -0.58 2.59
C GLN A 258 17.39 -1.53 3.62
N GLU A 259 17.17 -1.26 4.92
CA GLU A 259 17.62 -2.14 5.99
C GLU A 259 16.90 -3.48 5.95
N THR A 260 15.59 -3.45 5.74
CA THR A 260 14.76 -4.66 5.73
C THR A 260 15.17 -5.65 4.62
N VAL A 261 15.59 -5.11 3.46
CA VAL A 261 15.97 -5.95 2.30
C VAL A 261 17.49 -6.01 2.11
N ASN A 262 18.28 -5.78 3.18
CA ASN A 262 19.72 -5.68 3.08
C ASN A 262 20.39 -6.98 2.59
N ASP A 263 19.69 -8.10 2.68
CA ASP A 263 20.16 -9.40 2.15
C ASP A 263 20.02 -9.49 0.63
N ASN A 264 19.42 -8.47 -0.02
CA ASN A 264 19.20 -8.45 -1.46
C ASN A 264 19.81 -7.16 -2.05
N PRO A 265 21.12 -7.18 -2.41
CA PRO A 265 21.78 -5.97 -2.90
C PRO A 265 21.12 -5.30 -4.11
N ALA A 266 20.50 -6.08 -4.99
CA ALA A 266 19.81 -5.51 -6.16
C ALA A 266 18.60 -4.66 -5.72
N GLN A 267 17.86 -5.12 -4.71
CA GLN A 267 16.72 -4.37 -4.17
C GLN A 267 17.21 -3.11 -3.43
N VAL A 268 18.31 -3.21 -2.67
CA VAL A 268 18.91 -2.05 -1.99
C VAL A 268 19.29 -1.00 -3.05
N ALA A 269 19.92 -1.42 -4.14
CA ALA A 269 20.34 -0.50 -5.22
C ALA A 269 19.13 0.21 -5.85
N ARG A 270 18.03 -0.51 -6.08
CA ARG A 270 16.79 0.09 -6.62
C ARG A 270 16.24 1.16 -5.69
N LEU A 271 16.23 0.89 -4.38
CA LEU A 271 15.73 1.85 -3.38
C LEU A 271 16.63 3.07 -3.29
N GLN A 272 17.96 2.89 -3.37
CA GLN A 272 18.91 4.00 -3.37
C GLN A 272 18.70 4.90 -4.59
N GLU A 273 18.47 4.31 -5.76
CA GLU A 273 18.17 5.08 -6.97
C GLU A 273 16.83 5.82 -6.84
N ALA A 274 15.82 5.19 -6.25
CA ALA A 274 14.53 5.83 -6.00
C ALA A 274 14.70 7.02 -5.05
N GLU A 275 15.46 6.83 -3.98
CA GLU A 275 15.75 7.88 -3.00
C GLU A 275 16.45 9.08 -3.67
N LYS A 276 17.47 8.79 -4.47
CA LYS A 276 18.22 9.81 -5.22
C LYS A 276 17.30 10.56 -6.20
N THR A 277 16.44 9.84 -6.91
CA THR A 277 15.52 10.44 -7.88
C THR A 277 14.57 11.43 -7.21
N ILE A 278 14.02 11.08 -6.05
CA ILE A 278 13.14 11.99 -5.30
C ILE A 278 13.94 13.17 -4.73
N ALA A 279 15.16 12.96 -4.25
CA ALA A 279 16.01 14.05 -3.77
C ALA A 279 16.31 15.05 -4.89
N ASP A 280 16.62 14.57 -6.08
CA ASP A 280 16.86 15.42 -7.26
C ASP A 280 15.58 16.18 -7.66
N TRP A 281 14.45 15.48 -7.66
CA TRP A 281 13.15 16.12 -7.95
C TRP A 281 12.88 17.25 -6.96
N ASN A 282 13.11 17.02 -5.66
CA ASN A 282 12.91 18.06 -4.65
C ASN A 282 13.82 19.27 -4.90
N ARG A 283 15.09 19.01 -5.12
CA ARG A 283 16.08 20.07 -5.28
C ARG A 283 15.88 20.88 -6.57
N LEU A 284 15.55 20.19 -7.65
CA LEU A 284 15.53 20.80 -8.99
C LEU A 284 14.14 21.26 -9.42
N VAL A 285 13.09 20.72 -8.82
CA VAL A 285 11.70 20.99 -9.24
C VAL A 285 10.85 21.56 -8.12
N THR A 286 10.64 20.80 -7.04
CA THR A 286 9.62 21.20 -6.05
C THR A 286 10.02 22.41 -5.24
N GLU A 287 11.24 22.46 -4.70
CA GLU A 287 11.70 23.59 -3.90
C GLU A 287 11.71 24.89 -4.73
N PRO A 288 12.26 24.89 -5.95
CA PRO A 288 12.18 26.11 -6.78
C PRO A 288 10.75 26.53 -7.12
N ALA A 289 9.85 25.56 -7.38
CA ALA A 289 8.44 25.87 -7.69
C ALA A 289 7.74 26.50 -6.49
N ILE A 290 7.93 25.92 -5.32
CA ILE A 290 7.36 26.45 -4.07
C ILE A 290 7.88 27.88 -3.81
N ALA A 291 9.21 28.08 -3.96
CA ALA A 291 9.82 29.40 -3.77
C ALA A 291 9.23 30.42 -4.77
N LYS A 292 9.05 30.02 -6.03
CA LYS A 292 8.46 30.87 -7.06
C LYS A 292 7.03 31.28 -6.69
N ARG A 293 6.21 30.30 -6.22
CA ARG A 293 4.82 30.59 -5.83
C ARG A 293 4.77 31.54 -4.61
N LYS A 294 5.69 31.36 -3.65
CA LYS A 294 5.79 32.27 -2.51
C LYS A 294 6.15 33.70 -2.98
N ALA A 295 7.03 33.81 -3.97
CA ALA A 295 7.38 35.12 -4.56
C ALA A 295 6.17 35.74 -5.23
N VAL A 296 5.39 34.98 -6.01
CA VAL A 296 4.15 35.47 -6.64
C VAL A 296 3.17 35.99 -5.59
N ARG A 297 3.05 35.28 -4.46
CA ARG A 297 2.20 35.70 -3.35
C ARG A 297 2.63 37.04 -2.77
N ARG A 298 3.92 37.35 -2.81
CA ARG A 298 4.47 38.64 -2.39
C ARG A 298 4.44 39.72 -3.47
N GLY A 299 3.85 39.39 -4.64
CA GLY A 299 3.75 40.33 -5.75
C GLY A 299 4.92 40.29 -6.73
N ILE A 300 5.77 39.27 -6.66
CA ILE A 300 6.93 39.12 -7.56
C ILE A 300 6.61 38.00 -8.56
N GLY A 301 6.31 38.37 -9.79
CA GLY A 301 5.92 37.44 -10.84
C GLY A 301 4.42 37.20 -10.85
N THR A 302 3.97 36.26 -11.68
CA THR A 302 2.56 36.01 -11.93
C THR A 302 2.24 34.51 -11.87
N LEU A 303 0.96 34.18 -11.76
CA LEU A 303 0.50 32.79 -11.89
C LEU A 303 0.81 32.23 -13.29
N GLY A 304 0.86 33.10 -14.32
CA GLY A 304 1.31 32.70 -15.66
C GLY A 304 2.75 32.19 -15.68
N ASP A 305 3.61 32.74 -14.82
CA ASP A 305 4.99 32.24 -14.67
C ASP A 305 4.99 30.82 -14.07
N ILE A 306 4.10 30.54 -13.13
CA ILE A 306 3.94 29.20 -12.55
C ILE A 306 3.45 28.23 -13.64
N GLU A 307 2.42 28.63 -14.40
CA GLU A 307 1.90 27.83 -15.52
C GLU A 307 3.02 27.48 -16.50
N THR A 308 3.83 28.45 -16.88
CA THR A 308 4.97 28.27 -17.81
C THR A 308 5.96 27.25 -17.22
N MET A 309 6.28 27.37 -15.93
CA MET A 309 7.20 26.45 -15.25
C MET A 309 6.67 25.02 -15.28
N VAL A 310 5.39 24.81 -14.95
CA VAL A 310 4.76 23.49 -14.92
C VAL A 310 4.72 22.87 -16.33
N ASN A 311 4.45 23.68 -17.34
CA ASN A 311 4.37 23.22 -18.74
C ASN A 311 5.70 22.69 -19.28
N LYS A 312 6.82 23.02 -18.66
CA LYS A 312 8.13 22.46 -19.04
C LYS A 312 8.24 20.97 -18.68
N LYS A 313 7.33 20.46 -17.82
CA LYS A 313 7.23 19.05 -17.45
C LYS A 313 8.51 18.46 -16.83
N ALA A 314 9.38 19.29 -16.27
CA ALA A 314 10.62 18.83 -15.65
C ALA A 314 10.33 17.86 -14.51
N GLY A 315 9.30 18.14 -13.72
CA GLY A 315 8.90 17.27 -12.60
C GLY A 315 8.44 15.90 -13.04
N LYS A 316 7.72 15.85 -14.19
CA LYS A 316 7.18 14.59 -14.72
C LYS A 316 8.30 13.59 -14.99
N LYS A 317 9.40 14.04 -15.58
CA LYS A 317 10.55 13.17 -15.88
C LYS A 317 11.06 12.45 -14.62
N TYR A 318 11.27 13.20 -13.56
CA TYR A 318 11.77 12.63 -12.30
C TYR A 318 10.74 11.71 -11.66
N PHE A 319 9.47 12.12 -11.65
CA PHE A 319 8.43 11.35 -10.98
C PHE A 319 8.14 10.03 -11.70
N ASP A 320 8.14 10.07 -13.05
CA ASP A 320 7.97 8.84 -13.85
C ASP A 320 9.14 7.87 -13.61
N ALA A 321 10.37 8.39 -13.52
CA ALA A 321 11.55 7.57 -13.21
C ALA A 321 11.42 6.92 -11.82
N PHE A 322 10.99 7.69 -10.83
CA PHE A 322 10.75 7.19 -9.46
C PHE A 322 9.69 6.08 -9.46
N ARG A 323 8.55 6.33 -10.12
CA ARG A 323 7.47 5.33 -10.22
C ARG A 323 7.98 4.03 -10.84
N GLY A 324 8.78 4.15 -11.90
CA GLY A 324 9.40 2.99 -12.56
C GLY A 324 10.27 2.19 -11.63
N LEU A 325 11.10 2.88 -10.84
CA LEU A 325 12.00 2.20 -9.88
C LEU A 325 11.23 1.46 -8.78
N ILE A 326 10.18 2.09 -8.24
CA ILE A 326 9.34 1.45 -7.23
C ILE A 326 8.56 0.27 -7.85
N ALA A 327 8.08 0.42 -9.09
CA ALA A 327 7.39 -0.68 -9.79
C ALA A 327 8.33 -1.86 -10.00
N ASP A 328 9.59 -1.61 -10.41
CA ASP A 328 10.59 -2.67 -10.59
C ASP A 328 10.89 -3.35 -9.26
N PHE A 329 11.03 -2.58 -8.19
CA PHE A 329 11.23 -3.12 -6.84
C PHE A 329 10.06 -4.04 -6.46
N SER A 330 8.84 -3.54 -6.60
CA SER A 330 7.61 -4.28 -6.23
C SER A 330 7.43 -5.53 -7.10
N ALA A 331 7.75 -5.45 -8.40
CA ALA A 331 7.65 -6.60 -9.30
C ALA A 331 8.64 -7.71 -8.89
N ALA A 332 9.86 -7.34 -8.49
CA ALA A 332 10.85 -8.30 -8.02
C ALA A 332 10.37 -8.98 -6.73
N GLU A 333 9.79 -8.20 -5.81
CA GLU A 333 9.22 -8.77 -4.57
C GLU A 333 8.01 -9.67 -4.85
N ALA A 334 7.16 -9.30 -5.82
CA ALA A 334 6.00 -10.09 -6.20
C ALA A 334 6.41 -11.46 -6.73
N VAL A 335 7.50 -11.52 -7.53
CA VAL A 335 8.06 -12.80 -8.02
C VAL A 335 8.56 -13.63 -6.83
N LEU A 336 9.27 -13.00 -5.88
CA LEU A 336 9.74 -13.68 -4.66
C LEU A 336 8.54 -14.20 -3.83
N LEU A 337 7.48 -13.42 -3.74
CA LEU A 337 6.28 -13.83 -2.99
C LEU A 337 5.67 -15.12 -3.58
N ILE A 338 5.52 -15.16 -4.91
CA ILE A 338 5.00 -16.35 -5.60
C ILE A 338 5.88 -17.57 -5.29
N GLN A 339 7.20 -17.41 -5.38
CA GLN A 339 8.14 -18.49 -5.09
C GLN A 339 8.04 -18.93 -3.63
N ARG A 340 8.00 -17.97 -2.71
CA ARG A 340 7.93 -18.25 -1.27
C ARG A 340 6.61 -18.92 -0.88
N GLN A 341 5.51 -18.53 -1.53
CA GLN A 341 4.21 -19.18 -1.33
C GLN A 341 4.24 -20.63 -1.82
N ALA A 342 4.87 -20.89 -2.98
CA ALA A 342 5.03 -22.25 -3.51
C ALA A 342 5.92 -23.10 -2.59
N ASP A 343 7.02 -22.52 -2.07
CA ASP A 343 7.92 -23.21 -1.13
C ASP A 343 7.19 -23.57 0.16
N ALA A 344 6.38 -22.65 0.69
CA ALA A 344 5.58 -22.89 1.91
C ALA A 344 4.56 -24.00 1.68
N ALA A 345 3.88 -23.99 0.52
CA ALA A 345 2.92 -25.03 0.16
C ALA A 345 3.61 -26.40 0.04
N THR A 346 4.81 -26.42 -0.57
CA THR A 346 5.62 -27.64 -0.73
C THR A 346 6.07 -28.16 0.62
N ALA A 347 6.56 -27.31 1.49
CA ALA A 347 7.00 -27.67 2.85
C ALA A 347 5.85 -28.26 3.66
N SER A 348 4.73 -27.64 3.58
CA SER A 348 3.52 -28.14 4.27
C SER A 348 3.09 -29.51 3.77
N UNK A 349 3.19 -29.66 2.74
CA UNK A 349 2.84 -30.84 2.14
C UNK A 349 3.64 -31.96 2.52
N LYS A 350 4.94 -31.68 2.42
CA LYS A 350 5.91 -32.69 2.89
C LYS A 350 5.72 -33.08 4.35
N UNK A 351 5.49 -32.26 4.99
CA UNK A 351 5.25 -32.48 6.33
C UNK A 351 4.05 -33.30 6.55
N UNK A 352 3.26 -33.15 5.84
CA UNK A 352 2.14 -33.92 5.89
C UNK A 352 2.35 -35.32 5.45
N UNK A 353 3.11 -35.36 4.69
CA UNK A 353 3.42 -36.58 4.17
C UNK A 353 4.23 -37.44 4.98
N GLN A 354 4.99 -37.00 5.81
CA GLN A 354 5.95 -37.72 6.70
C GLN A 354 5.36 -38.05 8.08
N SER A 355 4.29 -37.40 8.48
CA SER A 355 3.60 -37.65 9.78
C SER A 355 2.61 -38.82 9.66
#